data_5cf536f009ffdc784c33b312529b035d
#
_entry.id   5cf536f009ffdc784c33b312529b035d
#
_cell.length_a   1.000
_cell.length_b   1.000
_cell.length_c   1.000
_cell.angle_alpha   90.00
_cell.angle_beta   90.00
_cell.angle_gamma   90.00
#
_symmetry.space_group_name_H-M   'P 1'
#
loop_
_entity.id
_entity.type
_entity.pdbx_description
1 polymer ?
#
loop_
_entity_poly.entity_id
_entity_poly.type
_entity_poly.pdbx_seq_one_letter_code
_entity_poly.pdbx_strand_id
1 'polypeptide(L)'
;MNQNNSNKNQFNEDLKLLNDYPFQRLNNLLKNIHVPSNKKPLILSIGEPQHKPPKFIKEIINKNYITWGKYPPTLGLDQLNIASINWLKRRFKLTKENINSKDNIVQVAGTREGLFNIALALNPKTKNNLKSAILIPDPFYQVYAGAARISGADPIYVSSLKENNFIPSFSKVDKRVLKRTSLIYICSPSNPEGISLQLEDWKDLINLARNYNSTLIVDECYTDIYPGKPPLGILEACEKLNTNISNIVCFHSLSKRSNVPGMRSGFAVGDKNIINNFKKLRHYCAGQQPIPIQKAATALWNDDTHAKNNRLKYKRKFQIAKSIFKNKYGFYMPNGGFYLWLNVGEGEKITKILWNKKKIKVMPGSYLSKLESSKSYIRIALVLSIKETTIALKEIYNILSKY
;
A
#
# COMPACT_ATOMS: atom_id res chain seq x y z
N MET A 1 32.98 41.77 -15.57
CA MET A 1 31.69 41.86 -14.85
C MET A 1 31.03 40.51 -14.92
N ASN A 2 31.01 39.79 -13.78
CA ASN A 2 30.54 38.42 -13.66
C ASN A 2 29.01 38.34 -13.69
N GLN A 3 28.43 37.86 -14.80
CA GLN A 3 27.04 37.42 -14.88
C GLN A 3 27.00 35.90 -14.76
N ASN A 4 27.19 35.36 -13.56
CA ASN A 4 26.96 33.92 -13.30
C ASN A 4 26.60 33.71 -11.84
N ASN A 5 25.44 34.26 -11.40
CA ASN A 5 24.91 33.95 -10.06
C ASN A 5 23.41 34.28 -9.97
N SER A 6 22.54 33.63 -10.79
CA SER A 6 21.09 33.95 -10.67
C SER A 6 20.14 32.77 -10.81
N ASN A 7 20.58 31.53 -10.68
CA ASN A 7 19.64 30.38 -10.73
C ASN A 7 19.79 29.39 -9.57
N LYS A 8 20.27 29.84 -8.40
CA LYS A 8 20.24 29.02 -7.19
C LYS A 8 18.91 29.26 -6.46
N ASN A 9 18.09 28.20 -6.33
CA ASN A 9 16.92 28.08 -5.43
C ASN A 9 15.58 28.66 -5.92
N GLN A 10 15.14 28.41 -7.16
CA GLN A 10 13.75 28.64 -7.55
C GLN A 10 12.78 27.52 -7.16
N PHE A 11 13.27 26.32 -6.81
CA PHE A 11 12.46 25.13 -6.55
C PHE A 11 12.84 24.47 -5.22
N ASN A 12 11.89 23.68 -4.67
CA ASN A 12 12.16 22.89 -3.50
C ASN A 12 13.24 21.84 -3.80
N GLU A 13 14.40 21.99 -3.15
CA GLU A 13 15.57 21.11 -3.32
C GLU A 13 15.27 19.64 -2.95
N ASP A 14 14.32 19.39 -2.03
CA ASP A 14 13.93 18.03 -1.63
C ASP A 14 13.31 17.25 -2.79
N LEU A 15 12.76 17.92 -3.81
CA LEU A 15 12.23 17.24 -5.00
C LEU A 15 13.32 16.57 -5.83
N LYS A 16 14.56 17.09 -5.81
CA LYS A 16 15.71 16.48 -6.47
C LYS A 16 16.12 15.14 -5.85
N LEU A 17 15.70 14.91 -4.58
CA LEU A 17 15.96 13.67 -3.85
C LEU A 17 14.95 12.56 -4.17
N LEU A 18 13.89 12.87 -4.92
CA LEU A 18 12.91 11.89 -5.38
C LEU A 18 13.43 11.17 -6.62
N ASN A 19 13.47 9.85 -6.56
CA ASN A 19 13.81 9.03 -7.72
C ASN A 19 12.64 8.97 -8.72
N ASP A 20 12.95 8.66 -9.98
CA ASP A 20 11.94 8.35 -10.98
C ASP A 20 10.98 7.27 -10.48
N TYR A 21 9.71 7.52 -10.71
CA TYR A 21 8.67 6.60 -10.27
C TYR A 21 8.80 5.23 -10.97
N PRO A 22 8.59 4.09 -10.29
CA PRO A 22 8.82 2.76 -10.85
C PRO A 22 8.16 2.50 -12.21
N PHE A 23 6.98 3.05 -12.44
CA PHE A 23 6.29 2.90 -13.73
C PHE A 23 6.95 3.70 -14.87
N GLN A 24 7.55 4.86 -14.58
CA GLN A 24 8.31 5.62 -15.55
C GLN A 24 9.60 4.88 -15.93
N ARG A 25 10.31 4.36 -14.92
CA ARG A 25 11.50 3.50 -15.15
C ARG A 25 11.14 2.28 -16.00
N LEU A 26 10.02 1.59 -15.70
CA LEU A 26 9.55 0.45 -16.48
C LEU A 26 9.20 0.84 -17.92
N ASN A 27 8.53 1.98 -18.14
CA ASN A 27 8.21 2.45 -19.47
C ASN A 27 9.49 2.77 -20.26
N ASN A 28 10.48 3.41 -19.65
CA ASN A 28 11.78 3.68 -20.26
C ASN A 28 12.52 2.38 -20.61
N LEU A 29 12.52 1.38 -19.72
CA LEU A 29 13.12 0.05 -19.96
C LEU A 29 12.55 -0.65 -21.19
N LEU A 30 11.25 -0.45 -21.46
CA LEU A 30 10.51 -1.17 -22.51
C LEU A 30 10.28 -0.34 -23.78
N LYS A 31 10.64 0.94 -23.80
CA LYS A 31 10.31 1.90 -24.87
C LYS A 31 10.71 1.43 -26.28
N ASN A 32 11.92 0.88 -26.42
CA ASN A 32 12.49 0.52 -27.70
C ASN A 32 12.42 -0.99 -28.00
N ILE A 33 11.62 -1.74 -27.23
CA ILE A 33 11.49 -3.18 -27.41
C ILE A 33 10.39 -3.47 -28.42
N HIS A 34 10.75 -4.14 -29.51
CA HIS A 34 9.77 -4.64 -30.48
C HIS A 34 8.81 -5.63 -29.82
N VAL A 35 7.52 -5.51 -30.12
CA VAL A 35 6.46 -6.36 -29.57
C VAL A 35 5.58 -6.94 -30.69
N PRO A 36 5.01 -8.15 -30.51
CA PRO A 36 4.12 -8.74 -31.49
C PRO A 36 2.88 -7.87 -31.71
N SER A 37 2.62 -7.43 -32.93
CA SER A 37 1.47 -6.57 -33.27
C SER A 37 0.13 -7.25 -33.04
N ASN A 38 0.04 -8.56 -33.28
CA ASN A 38 -1.17 -9.38 -33.21
C ASN A 38 -1.59 -9.80 -31.80
N LYS A 39 -0.89 -9.38 -30.75
CA LYS A 39 -1.20 -9.76 -29.36
C LYS A 39 -1.74 -8.58 -28.56
N LYS A 40 -2.82 -8.82 -27.79
CA LYS A 40 -3.29 -7.88 -26.77
C LYS A 40 -2.29 -7.84 -25.61
N PRO A 41 -1.90 -6.64 -25.12
CA PRO A 41 -1.00 -6.54 -23.97
C PRO A 41 -1.66 -7.08 -22.69
N LEU A 42 -0.92 -7.85 -21.90
CA LEU A 42 -1.31 -8.33 -20.57
C LEU A 42 -0.49 -7.56 -19.52
N ILE A 43 -1.12 -6.57 -18.89
CA ILE A 43 -0.46 -5.65 -17.96
C ILE A 43 -0.60 -6.19 -16.53
N LEU A 44 0.48 -6.76 -16.02
CA LEU A 44 0.59 -7.34 -14.67
C LEU A 44 1.58 -6.55 -13.79
N SER A 45 2.07 -5.41 -14.28
CA SER A 45 3.01 -4.55 -13.54
C SER A 45 2.30 -3.62 -12.56
N ILE A 46 1.02 -3.28 -12.80
CA ILE A 46 0.26 -2.29 -12.03
C ILE A 46 -0.70 -3.00 -11.09
N GLY A 47 -0.64 -2.67 -9.80
CA GLY A 47 -1.58 -3.17 -8.78
C GLY A 47 -2.94 -2.47 -8.82
N GLU A 48 -3.58 -2.44 -9.98
CA GLU A 48 -4.90 -1.85 -10.18
C GLU A 48 -5.91 -2.96 -10.48
N PRO A 49 -6.87 -3.23 -9.56
CA PRO A 49 -7.92 -4.21 -9.78
C PRO A 49 -8.72 -3.93 -11.05
N GLN A 50 -8.89 -4.96 -11.90
CA GLN A 50 -9.64 -4.84 -13.15
C GLN A 50 -10.97 -5.61 -13.15
N HIS A 51 -11.42 -6.11 -11.99
CA HIS A 51 -12.76 -6.64 -11.84
C HIS A 51 -13.77 -5.48 -11.88
N LYS A 52 -14.98 -5.77 -12.36
CA LYS A 52 -16.06 -4.77 -12.38
C LYS A 52 -16.38 -4.31 -10.97
N PRO A 53 -16.59 -3.00 -10.74
CA PRO A 53 -17.08 -2.49 -9.47
C PRO A 53 -18.49 -3.00 -9.14
N PRO A 54 -18.91 -2.99 -7.87
CA PRO A 54 -20.26 -3.37 -7.47
C PRO A 54 -21.32 -2.50 -8.16
N LYS A 55 -22.35 -3.14 -8.73
CA LYS A 55 -23.36 -2.42 -9.54
C LYS A 55 -24.16 -1.37 -8.74
N PHE A 56 -24.45 -1.66 -7.46
CA PHE A 56 -25.30 -0.81 -6.60
C PHE A 56 -24.73 0.60 -6.38
N ILE A 57 -23.40 0.79 -6.52
CA ILE A 57 -22.81 2.14 -6.33
C ILE A 57 -23.29 3.14 -7.39
N LYS A 58 -23.61 2.69 -8.61
CA LYS A 58 -24.13 3.55 -9.68
C LYS A 58 -25.44 4.22 -9.27
N GLU A 59 -26.36 3.46 -8.72
CA GLU A 59 -27.66 3.96 -8.28
C GLU A 59 -27.52 4.95 -7.14
N ILE A 60 -26.62 4.66 -6.17
CA ILE A 60 -26.36 5.56 -5.04
C ILE A 60 -25.76 6.88 -5.53
N ILE A 61 -24.80 6.86 -6.45
CA ILE A 61 -24.20 8.06 -7.02
C ILE A 61 -25.27 8.88 -7.76
N ASN A 62 -26.08 8.25 -8.60
CA ASN A 62 -27.14 8.92 -9.35
C ASN A 62 -28.20 9.53 -8.42
N LYS A 63 -28.66 8.82 -7.39
CA LYS A 63 -29.63 9.32 -6.41
C LYS A 63 -29.14 10.56 -5.66
N ASN A 64 -27.83 10.70 -5.50
CA ASN A 64 -27.22 11.82 -4.78
C ASN A 64 -26.64 12.88 -5.73
N TYR A 65 -26.99 12.85 -7.02
CA TYR A 65 -26.45 13.75 -8.05
C TYR A 65 -26.52 15.23 -7.67
N ILE A 66 -27.64 15.69 -7.11
CA ILE A 66 -27.82 17.09 -6.74
C ILE A 66 -26.77 17.61 -5.75
N THR A 67 -26.12 16.73 -4.99
CA THR A 67 -25.10 17.11 -4.01
C THR A 67 -23.71 17.41 -4.63
N TRP A 68 -23.55 17.24 -5.95
CA TRP A 68 -22.34 17.73 -6.64
C TRP A 68 -22.17 19.24 -6.55
N GLY A 69 -23.25 19.99 -6.39
CA GLY A 69 -23.24 21.44 -6.19
C GLY A 69 -22.87 21.89 -4.78
N LYS A 70 -22.43 20.98 -3.88
CA LYS A 70 -22.09 21.28 -2.49
C LYS A 70 -20.68 20.85 -2.15
N TYR A 71 -19.96 21.69 -1.40
CA TYR A 71 -18.69 21.27 -0.82
C TYR A 71 -18.90 20.13 0.17
N PRO A 72 -18.10 19.05 0.09
CA PRO A 72 -18.17 17.98 1.07
C PRO A 72 -17.58 18.42 2.41
N PRO A 73 -18.04 17.84 3.54
CA PRO A 73 -17.42 18.08 4.83
C PRO A 73 -15.94 17.69 4.84
N THR A 74 -15.06 18.51 5.39
CA THR A 74 -13.60 18.32 5.38
C THR A 74 -13.16 17.00 6.04
N LEU A 75 -13.89 16.53 7.06
CA LEU A 75 -13.57 15.30 7.79
C LEU A 75 -14.38 14.09 7.34
N GLY A 76 -15.17 14.23 6.27
CA GLY A 76 -16.06 13.21 5.77
C GLY A 76 -17.45 13.25 6.44
N LEU A 77 -18.41 12.56 5.82
CA LEU A 77 -19.75 12.40 6.38
C LEU A 77 -19.73 11.52 7.63
N ASP A 78 -20.51 11.86 8.66
CA ASP A 78 -20.63 11.06 9.88
C ASP A 78 -21.04 9.61 9.59
N GLN A 79 -21.99 9.43 8.66
CA GLN A 79 -22.42 8.11 8.23
C GLN A 79 -21.30 7.27 7.64
N LEU A 80 -20.37 7.89 6.91
CA LEU A 80 -19.20 7.21 6.36
C LEU A 80 -18.20 6.83 7.48
N ASN A 81 -17.97 7.73 8.44
CA ASN A 81 -17.13 7.45 9.61
C ASN A 81 -17.69 6.29 10.43
N ILE A 82 -19.00 6.29 10.72
CA ILE A 82 -19.69 5.22 11.44
C ILE A 82 -19.59 3.89 10.67
N ALA A 83 -19.85 3.89 9.36
CA ALA A 83 -19.76 2.67 8.54
C ALA A 83 -18.34 2.10 8.52
N SER A 84 -17.31 2.96 8.48
CA SER A 84 -15.91 2.56 8.52
C SER A 84 -15.54 1.91 9.86
N ILE A 85 -15.95 2.50 10.99
CA ILE A 85 -15.74 1.93 12.34
C ILE A 85 -16.50 0.60 12.50
N ASN A 86 -17.74 0.53 12.06
CA ASN A 86 -18.53 -0.70 12.12
C ASN A 86 -17.89 -1.82 11.28
N TRP A 87 -17.35 -1.49 10.11
CA TRP A 87 -16.59 -2.46 9.31
C TRP A 87 -15.34 -2.95 10.05
N LEU A 88 -14.55 -2.08 10.69
CA LEU A 88 -13.40 -2.47 11.49
C LEU A 88 -13.79 -3.44 12.60
N LYS A 89 -14.85 -3.12 13.35
CA LYS A 89 -15.37 -3.99 14.41
C LYS A 89 -15.75 -5.38 13.89
N ARG A 90 -16.47 -5.45 12.76
CA ARG A 90 -16.83 -6.74 12.12
C ARG A 90 -15.61 -7.49 11.58
N ARG A 91 -14.74 -6.79 10.82
CA ARG A 91 -13.60 -7.41 10.13
C ARG A 91 -12.54 -7.96 11.08
N PHE A 92 -12.24 -7.25 12.13
CA PHE A 92 -11.20 -7.57 13.10
C PHE A 92 -11.74 -8.07 14.43
N LYS A 93 -13.07 -8.27 14.54
CA LYS A 93 -13.76 -8.77 15.73
C LYS A 93 -13.44 -7.94 16.99
N LEU A 94 -13.34 -6.63 16.85
CA LEU A 94 -13.02 -5.73 17.95
C LEU A 94 -14.20 -5.64 18.90
N THR A 95 -13.95 -5.89 20.19
CA THR A 95 -14.94 -5.90 21.28
C THR A 95 -14.79 -4.68 22.18
N LYS A 96 -13.57 -4.14 22.31
CA LYS A 96 -13.30 -2.97 23.14
C LYS A 96 -13.76 -1.69 22.45
N GLU A 97 -14.29 -0.75 23.19
CA GLU A 97 -14.71 0.57 22.70
C GLU A 97 -13.55 1.57 22.61
N ASN A 98 -12.37 1.09 22.20
CA ASN A 98 -11.15 1.90 22.12
C ASN A 98 -11.11 2.84 20.93
N ILE A 99 -12.03 2.67 19.97
CA ILE A 99 -12.14 3.50 18.77
C ILE A 99 -13.58 3.93 18.54
N ASN A 100 -13.75 5.19 18.19
CA ASN A 100 -15.05 5.77 17.85
C ASN A 100 -14.99 6.58 16.55
N SER A 101 -16.17 6.89 15.99
CA SER A 101 -16.30 7.57 14.69
C SER A 101 -16.01 9.08 14.73
N LYS A 102 -15.86 9.65 15.93
CA LYS A 102 -15.63 11.08 16.12
C LYS A 102 -14.14 11.41 16.29
N ASP A 103 -13.45 10.68 17.15
CA ASP A 103 -12.11 11.04 17.59
C ASP A 103 -11.01 10.27 16.88
N ASN A 104 -11.26 9.01 16.54
CA ASN A 104 -10.22 8.07 16.11
C ASN A 104 -10.11 7.88 14.60
N ILE A 105 -10.94 8.53 13.79
CA ILE A 105 -10.99 8.29 12.34
C ILE A 105 -10.99 9.61 11.54
N VAL A 106 -10.45 9.56 10.33
CA VAL A 106 -10.58 10.61 9.32
C VAL A 106 -10.57 9.99 7.91
N GLN A 107 -11.49 10.45 7.06
CA GLN A 107 -11.56 10.01 5.66
C GLN A 107 -10.42 10.61 4.84
N VAL A 108 -9.90 9.84 3.88
CA VAL A 108 -8.83 10.27 2.97
C VAL A 108 -9.21 10.03 1.50
N ALA A 109 -8.69 10.85 0.59
CA ALA A 109 -8.88 10.68 -0.85
C ALA A 109 -8.03 9.53 -1.43
N GLY A 110 -8.18 8.36 -0.83
CA GLY A 110 -7.38 7.15 -1.03
C GLY A 110 -6.12 7.14 -0.16
N THR A 111 -5.66 5.94 0.21
CA THR A 111 -4.55 5.79 1.16
C THR A 111 -3.22 6.36 0.67
N ARG A 112 -2.99 6.50 -0.66
CA ARG A 112 -1.78 7.16 -1.19
C ARG A 112 -1.62 8.58 -0.63
N GLU A 113 -2.67 9.36 -0.70
CA GLU A 113 -2.70 10.74 -0.21
C GLU A 113 -2.55 10.76 1.32
N GLY A 114 -3.29 9.91 2.01
CA GLY A 114 -3.23 9.81 3.46
C GLY A 114 -1.85 9.42 4.00
N LEU A 115 -1.23 8.38 3.41
CA LEU A 115 0.11 7.91 3.77
C LEU A 115 1.22 8.92 3.47
N PHE A 116 1.02 9.79 2.47
CA PHE A 116 1.95 10.88 2.21
C PHE A 116 1.79 12.00 3.24
N ASN A 117 0.57 12.49 3.41
CA ASN A 117 0.29 13.66 4.23
C ASN A 117 0.45 13.40 5.74
N ILE A 118 0.30 12.15 6.21
CA ILE A 118 0.50 11.83 7.62
C ILE A 118 1.94 12.11 8.09
N ALA A 119 2.93 11.91 7.22
CA ALA A 119 4.31 12.26 7.54
C ALA A 119 4.49 13.78 7.66
N LEU A 120 3.84 14.58 6.81
CA LEU A 120 3.86 16.04 6.93
C LEU A 120 3.20 16.53 8.23
N ALA A 121 2.19 15.82 8.71
CA ALA A 121 1.49 16.16 9.95
C ALA A 121 2.30 15.82 11.22
N LEU A 122 3.08 14.73 11.18
CA LEU A 122 3.64 14.13 12.39
C LEU A 122 5.16 14.19 12.49
N ASN A 123 5.88 14.33 11.37
CA ASN A 123 7.34 14.31 11.43
C ASN A 123 7.88 15.63 11.96
N PRO A 124 8.56 15.66 13.13
CA PRO A 124 9.31 16.84 13.55
C PRO A 124 10.57 17.00 12.68
N LYS A 125 11.04 18.23 12.44
CA LYS A 125 12.28 18.47 11.70
C LYS A 125 13.48 17.78 12.35
N THR A 126 13.50 17.82 13.69
CA THR A 126 14.54 17.18 14.50
C THR A 126 13.93 16.37 15.64
N LYS A 127 14.62 15.31 16.05
CA LYS A 127 14.30 14.50 17.21
C LYS A 127 15.60 14.19 17.97
N ASN A 128 15.62 14.47 19.27
CA ASN A 128 16.83 14.39 20.11
C ASN A 128 18.01 15.19 19.53
N ASN A 129 17.75 16.41 19.07
CA ASN A 129 18.69 17.35 18.44
C ASN A 129 19.37 16.84 17.16
N LEU A 130 18.85 15.78 16.56
CA LEU A 130 19.31 15.23 15.29
C LEU A 130 18.19 15.32 14.24
N LYS A 131 18.56 15.40 12.96
CA LYS A 131 17.61 15.31 11.86
C LYS A 131 16.76 14.05 12.01
N SER A 132 15.43 14.17 11.92
CA SER A 132 14.51 13.03 12.08
C SER A 132 14.77 11.93 11.06
N ALA A 133 14.53 10.69 11.44
CA ALA A 133 14.53 9.53 10.56
C ALA A 133 13.13 8.91 10.47
N ILE A 134 12.83 8.35 9.31
CA ILE A 134 11.62 7.56 9.08
C ILE A 134 12.05 6.17 8.58
N LEU A 135 11.67 5.13 9.32
CA LEU A 135 11.94 3.75 8.91
C LEU A 135 10.93 3.29 7.86
N ILE A 136 11.41 2.61 6.82
CA ILE A 136 10.63 2.17 5.67
C ILE A 136 11.03 0.72 5.36
N PRO A 137 10.07 -0.24 5.23
CA PRO A 137 10.39 -1.60 4.79
C PRO A 137 10.95 -1.58 3.37
N ASP A 138 11.88 -2.45 3.04
CA ASP A 138 12.46 -2.56 1.69
C ASP A 138 12.42 -4.03 1.23
N PRO A 139 11.67 -4.35 0.17
CA PRO A 139 10.94 -3.52 -0.80
C PRO A 139 9.86 -2.62 -0.23
N PHE A 140 9.55 -1.50 -0.90
CA PHE A 140 8.67 -0.46 -0.38
C PHE A 140 7.70 0.12 -1.39
N TYR A 141 6.64 0.74 -0.87
CA TYR A 141 5.80 1.62 -1.66
C TYR A 141 6.42 3.02 -1.71
N GLN A 142 6.67 3.52 -2.91
CA GLN A 142 7.45 4.75 -3.15
C GLN A 142 6.93 5.99 -2.41
N VAL A 143 5.65 5.98 -2.07
CA VAL A 143 5.00 7.07 -1.32
C VAL A 143 5.62 7.26 0.06
N TYR A 144 6.05 6.18 0.74
CA TYR A 144 6.67 6.30 2.07
C TYR A 144 7.99 7.06 2.00
N ALA A 145 8.83 6.73 1.00
CA ALA A 145 10.11 7.42 0.79
C ALA A 145 9.93 8.89 0.38
N GLY A 146 8.95 9.15 -0.51
CA GLY A 146 8.58 10.51 -0.90
C GLY A 146 8.08 11.34 0.29
N ALA A 147 7.21 10.76 1.12
CA ALA A 147 6.70 11.40 2.32
C ALA A 147 7.81 11.73 3.32
N ALA A 148 8.76 10.78 3.54
CA ALA A 148 9.91 11.00 4.40
C ALA A 148 10.77 12.18 3.92
N ARG A 149 11.14 12.20 2.64
CA ARG A 149 11.96 13.29 2.06
C ARG A 149 11.28 14.64 2.16
N ILE A 150 10.03 14.75 1.70
CA ILE A 150 9.31 16.02 1.67
C ILE A 150 8.95 16.51 3.07
N SER A 151 8.79 15.62 4.06
CA SER A 151 8.65 16.04 5.47
C SER A 151 9.98 16.43 6.14
N GLY A 152 11.09 16.40 5.42
CA GLY A 152 12.42 16.78 5.90
C GLY A 152 13.17 15.69 6.67
N ALA A 153 12.67 14.43 6.67
CA ALA A 153 13.32 13.31 7.34
C ALA A 153 14.28 12.53 6.43
N ASP A 154 15.19 11.78 7.06
CA ASP A 154 16.00 10.78 6.36
C ASP A 154 15.20 9.48 6.23
N PRO A 155 14.90 8.98 5.01
CA PRO A 155 14.35 7.65 4.82
C PRO A 155 15.42 6.60 5.11
N ILE A 156 15.15 5.72 6.05
CA ILE A 156 16.02 4.59 6.41
C ILE A 156 15.33 3.31 5.96
N TYR A 157 15.94 2.63 5.02
CA TYR A 157 15.38 1.41 4.42
C TYR A 157 15.75 0.19 5.25
N VAL A 158 14.75 -0.61 5.63
CA VAL A 158 14.91 -1.79 6.48
C VAL A 158 14.56 -3.03 5.67
N SER A 159 15.56 -3.89 5.48
CA SER A 159 15.47 -5.02 4.56
C SER A 159 14.46 -6.07 4.98
N SER A 160 13.62 -6.48 4.02
CA SER A 160 12.68 -7.62 4.11
C SER A 160 13.25 -8.79 3.30
N LEU A 161 14.14 -9.56 3.90
CA LEU A 161 14.85 -10.65 3.23
C LEU A 161 14.09 -11.98 3.35
N LYS A 162 14.33 -12.89 2.41
CA LYS A 162 13.75 -14.24 2.41
C LYS A 162 14.08 -15.02 3.69
N GLU A 163 15.29 -14.84 4.21
CA GLU A 163 15.80 -15.47 5.43
C GLU A 163 14.99 -15.06 6.68
N ASN A 164 14.35 -13.88 6.63
CA ASN A 164 13.43 -13.38 7.66
C ASN A 164 11.96 -13.52 7.25
N ASN A 165 11.63 -14.46 6.36
CA ASN A 165 10.27 -14.61 5.82
C ASN A 165 9.70 -13.31 5.23
N PHE A 166 10.55 -12.46 4.67
CA PHE A 166 10.22 -11.12 4.15
C PHE A 166 9.59 -10.18 5.20
N ILE A 167 9.87 -10.38 6.49
CA ILE A 167 9.49 -9.46 7.56
C ILE A 167 10.66 -8.48 7.80
N PRO A 168 10.43 -7.15 7.79
CA PRO A 168 11.49 -6.18 7.99
C PRO A 168 12.08 -6.28 9.40
N SER A 169 13.41 -6.33 9.52
CA SER A 169 14.10 -6.47 10.80
C SER A 169 14.35 -5.11 11.47
N PHE A 170 13.30 -4.40 11.85
CA PHE A 170 13.40 -3.06 12.46
C PHE A 170 14.23 -3.04 13.76
N SER A 171 14.23 -4.12 14.54
CA SER A 171 15.01 -4.23 15.78
C SER A 171 16.54 -4.25 15.54
N LYS A 172 16.99 -4.60 14.32
CA LYS A 172 18.39 -4.61 13.93
C LYS A 172 18.92 -3.24 13.48
N VAL A 173 18.08 -2.22 13.42
CA VAL A 173 18.48 -0.85 13.08
C VAL A 173 19.36 -0.29 14.21
N ASP A 174 20.44 0.42 13.83
CA ASP A 174 21.36 1.05 14.79
C ASP A 174 20.59 1.89 15.82
N LYS A 175 20.91 1.73 17.10
CA LYS A 175 20.26 2.43 18.21
C LYS A 175 20.34 3.95 18.08
N ARG A 176 21.40 4.50 17.46
CA ARG A 176 21.53 5.94 17.19
C ARG A 176 20.45 6.40 16.19
N VAL A 177 20.16 5.59 15.17
CA VAL A 177 19.09 5.84 14.21
C VAL A 177 17.73 5.70 14.88
N LEU A 178 17.50 4.65 15.68
CA LEU A 178 16.24 4.44 16.41
C LEU A 178 15.93 5.62 17.35
N LYS A 179 16.92 6.18 18.06
CA LYS A 179 16.74 7.36 18.93
C LYS A 179 16.21 8.59 18.19
N ARG A 180 16.54 8.78 16.90
CA ARG A 180 16.05 9.88 16.08
C ARG A 180 14.89 9.50 15.15
N THR A 181 14.40 8.25 15.22
CA THR A 181 13.27 7.78 14.41
C THR A 181 11.97 8.36 14.94
N SER A 182 11.26 9.11 14.08
CA SER A 182 9.94 9.70 14.38
C SER A 182 8.79 8.80 13.96
N LEU A 183 8.90 8.19 12.77
CA LEU A 183 7.84 7.38 12.17
C LEU A 183 8.41 6.04 11.68
N ILE A 184 7.58 5.00 11.73
CA ILE A 184 7.86 3.67 11.19
C ILE A 184 6.71 3.29 10.27
N TYR A 185 6.97 3.15 8.95
CA TYR A 185 6.00 2.62 8.01
C TYR A 185 6.07 1.10 7.96
N ILE A 186 4.92 0.46 7.86
CA ILE A 186 4.78 -0.97 7.59
C ILE A 186 3.54 -1.23 6.73
N CYS A 187 3.63 -2.18 5.80
CA CYS A 187 2.50 -2.66 5.00
C CYS A 187 2.19 -4.11 5.36
N SER A 188 0.97 -4.40 5.81
CA SER A 188 0.56 -5.77 6.14
C SER A 188 -0.90 -6.01 5.70
N PRO A 189 -1.12 -6.91 4.72
CA PRO A 189 -0.16 -7.67 3.91
C PRO A 189 0.76 -6.81 3.06
N SER A 190 2.04 -7.22 2.92
CA SER A 190 3.08 -6.44 2.26
C SER A 190 2.93 -6.39 0.73
N ASN A 191 3.50 -5.37 0.12
CA ASN A 191 3.68 -5.21 -1.32
C ASN A 191 5.18 -4.97 -1.58
N PRO A 192 5.88 -5.90 -2.26
CA PRO A 192 5.35 -6.90 -3.20
C PRO A 192 5.12 -8.32 -2.66
N GLU A 193 5.60 -8.68 -1.48
CA GLU A 193 5.78 -10.05 -1.02
C GLU A 193 4.45 -10.73 -0.62
N GLY A 194 3.46 -9.97 -0.19
CA GLY A 194 2.17 -10.50 0.26
C GLY A 194 2.22 -11.19 1.63
N ILE A 195 3.19 -10.85 2.47
CA ILE A 195 3.36 -11.38 3.82
C ILE A 195 2.56 -10.56 4.82
N SER A 196 1.95 -11.24 5.77
CA SER A 196 1.21 -10.60 6.87
C SER A 196 1.92 -10.83 8.19
N LEU A 197 2.06 -9.79 8.98
CA LEU A 197 2.60 -9.87 10.32
C LEU A 197 1.72 -10.73 11.23
N GLN A 198 2.34 -11.53 12.08
CA GLN A 198 1.71 -12.35 13.10
C GLN A 198 1.68 -11.60 14.44
N LEU A 199 1.08 -12.20 15.47
CA LEU A 199 0.88 -11.51 16.74
C LEU A 199 2.19 -11.09 17.42
N GLU A 200 3.22 -11.95 17.39
CA GLU A 200 4.52 -11.61 17.96
C GLU A 200 5.25 -10.53 17.17
N ASP A 201 5.14 -10.54 15.82
CA ASP A 201 5.73 -9.49 14.98
C ASP A 201 5.10 -8.11 15.33
N TRP A 202 3.77 -8.08 15.52
CA TRP A 202 3.06 -6.88 15.95
C TRP A 202 3.48 -6.42 17.34
N LYS A 203 3.61 -7.34 18.31
CA LYS A 203 4.06 -7.06 19.66
C LYS A 203 5.45 -6.40 19.66
N ASP A 204 6.40 -7.00 18.94
CA ASP A 204 7.76 -6.49 18.84
C ASP A 204 7.80 -5.10 18.20
N LEU A 205 7.02 -4.89 17.14
CA LEU A 205 6.97 -3.62 16.44
C LEU A 205 6.28 -2.51 17.27
N ILE A 206 5.21 -2.84 17.99
CA ILE A 206 4.54 -1.91 18.91
C ILE A 206 5.50 -1.51 20.05
N ASN A 207 6.19 -2.47 20.64
CA ASN A 207 7.16 -2.22 21.70
C ASN A 207 8.32 -1.36 21.20
N LEU A 208 8.87 -1.67 20.01
CA LEU A 208 9.92 -0.86 19.39
C LEU A 208 9.47 0.58 19.20
N ALA A 209 8.29 0.79 18.61
CA ALA A 209 7.77 2.12 18.36
C ALA A 209 7.61 2.93 19.66
N ARG A 210 7.10 2.31 20.72
CA ARG A 210 6.92 2.94 22.04
C ARG A 210 8.23 3.24 22.75
N ASN A 211 9.14 2.28 22.77
CA ASN A 211 10.46 2.44 23.41
C ASN A 211 11.26 3.61 22.87
N TYR A 212 11.04 3.94 21.59
CA TYR A 212 11.70 5.06 20.93
C TYR A 212 10.78 6.25 20.70
N ASN A 213 9.58 6.27 21.29
CA ASN A 213 8.57 7.33 21.08
C ASN A 213 8.36 7.65 19.58
N SER A 214 8.19 6.63 18.77
CA SER A 214 7.93 6.71 17.33
C SER A 214 6.46 6.42 17.05
N THR A 215 5.92 6.98 15.97
CA THR A 215 4.57 6.64 15.51
C THR A 215 4.65 5.50 14.50
N LEU A 216 3.85 4.46 14.72
CA LEU A 216 3.68 3.35 13.79
C LEU A 216 2.57 3.67 12.77
N ILE A 217 2.95 3.72 11.49
CA ILE A 217 2.05 3.97 10.36
C ILE A 217 1.85 2.67 9.60
N VAL A 218 0.64 2.13 9.65
CA VAL A 218 0.31 0.80 9.12
C VAL A 218 -0.55 0.93 7.87
N ASP A 219 -0.06 0.45 6.73
CA ASP A 219 -0.82 0.36 5.49
C ASP A 219 -1.49 -1.01 5.39
N GLU A 220 -2.79 -1.07 5.67
CA GLU A 220 -3.60 -2.28 5.65
C GLU A 220 -4.54 -2.36 4.42
N CYS A 221 -4.18 -1.70 3.31
CA CYS A 221 -5.05 -1.61 2.14
C CYS A 221 -5.34 -2.97 1.45
N TYR A 222 -4.59 -4.03 1.77
CA TYR A 222 -4.78 -5.38 1.22
C TYR A 222 -5.47 -6.36 2.15
N THR A 223 -5.86 -5.94 3.34
CA THR A 223 -6.34 -6.81 4.43
C THR A 223 -7.56 -7.68 4.08
N ASP A 224 -8.37 -7.28 3.07
CA ASP A 224 -9.53 -8.05 2.61
C ASP A 224 -9.27 -8.97 1.42
N ILE A 225 -8.02 -9.03 0.93
CA ILE A 225 -7.63 -9.93 -0.17
C ILE A 225 -6.63 -10.95 0.37
N TYR A 226 -7.09 -12.18 0.56
CA TYR A 226 -6.28 -13.29 1.09
C TYR A 226 -6.77 -14.63 0.56
N PRO A 227 -5.87 -15.60 0.29
CA PRO A 227 -6.25 -16.93 -0.21
C PRO A 227 -6.68 -17.90 0.89
N GLY A 228 -6.19 -17.72 2.11
CA GLY A 228 -6.35 -18.60 3.26
C GLY A 228 -7.08 -17.96 4.44
N LYS A 229 -6.41 -17.87 5.58
CA LYS A 229 -6.90 -17.21 6.79
C LYS A 229 -6.87 -15.68 6.64
N PRO A 230 -7.82 -14.96 7.27
CA PRO A 230 -7.78 -13.51 7.29
C PRO A 230 -6.47 -12.99 7.93
N PRO A 231 -5.79 -12.02 7.31
CA PRO A 231 -4.64 -11.36 7.94
C PRO A 231 -5.02 -10.69 9.26
N LEU A 232 -4.12 -10.78 10.24
CA LEU A 232 -4.23 -10.08 11.51
C LEU A 232 -3.93 -8.60 11.29
N GLY A 233 -4.86 -7.70 11.63
CA GLY A 233 -4.64 -6.26 11.60
C GLY A 233 -4.05 -5.73 12.91
N ILE A 234 -3.46 -4.52 12.86
CA ILE A 234 -2.83 -3.91 14.04
C ILE A 234 -3.82 -3.67 15.19
N LEU A 235 -5.05 -3.25 14.89
CA LEU A 235 -6.07 -3.00 15.92
C LEU A 235 -6.49 -4.32 16.61
N GLU A 236 -6.67 -5.41 15.86
CA GLU A 236 -6.92 -6.74 16.40
C GLU A 236 -5.72 -7.24 17.22
N ALA A 237 -4.49 -6.96 16.77
CA ALA A 237 -3.29 -7.30 17.54
C ALA A 237 -3.23 -6.56 18.86
N CYS A 238 -3.52 -5.25 18.89
CA CYS A 238 -3.59 -4.47 20.11
C CYS A 238 -4.62 -5.05 21.11
N GLU A 239 -5.78 -5.46 20.61
CA GLU A 239 -6.82 -6.06 21.45
C GLU A 239 -6.38 -7.41 22.03
N LYS A 240 -5.79 -8.30 21.20
CA LYS A 240 -5.27 -9.60 21.64
C LYS A 240 -4.10 -9.50 22.63
N LEU A 241 -3.26 -8.48 22.47
CA LEU A 241 -2.14 -8.19 23.37
C LEU A 241 -2.58 -7.42 24.63
N ASN A 242 -3.87 -7.12 24.77
CA ASN A 242 -4.42 -6.30 25.84
C ASN A 242 -3.70 -4.95 26.00
N THR A 243 -3.34 -4.32 24.89
CA THR A 243 -2.63 -3.03 24.86
C THR A 243 -3.48 -1.94 24.21
N ASN A 244 -3.16 -0.66 24.48
CA ASN A 244 -3.83 0.47 23.86
C ASN A 244 -3.34 0.74 22.43
N ILE A 245 -3.95 1.70 21.74
CA ILE A 245 -3.62 2.11 20.37
C ILE A 245 -2.75 3.37 20.31
N SER A 246 -2.13 3.78 21.42
CA SER A 246 -1.25 4.96 21.46
C SER A 246 -0.09 4.79 20.50
N ASN A 247 0.29 5.87 19.83
CA ASN A 247 1.33 5.93 18.80
C ASN A 247 1.06 5.07 17.55
N ILE A 248 -0.19 4.68 17.28
CA ILE A 248 -0.54 3.84 16.13
C ILE A 248 -1.58 4.54 15.27
N VAL A 249 -1.37 4.52 13.94
CA VAL A 249 -2.37 4.87 12.95
C VAL A 249 -2.33 3.86 11.79
N CYS A 250 -3.50 3.32 11.42
CA CYS A 250 -3.59 2.43 10.27
C CYS A 250 -4.52 2.97 9.19
N PHE A 251 -4.28 2.54 7.96
CA PHE A 251 -4.94 3.02 6.76
C PHE A 251 -5.65 1.88 6.03
N HIS A 252 -6.91 2.10 5.68
CA HIS A 252 -7.74 1.15 4.94
C HIS A 252 -8.30 1.78 3.66
N SER A 253 -8.52 0.98 2.61
CA SER A 253 -8.92 1.47 1.30
C SER A 253 -9.99 0.61 0.64
N LEU A 254 -10.97 1.25 -0.01
CA LEU A 254 -11.91 0.59 -0.90
C LEU A 254 -11.29 0.18 -2.25
N SER A 255 -10.14 0.76 -2.62
CA SER A 255 -9.50 0.52 -3.92
C SER A 255 -9.30 -0.96 -4.22
N LYS A 256 -8.87 -1.74 -3.21
CA LYS A 256 -8.53 -3.16 -3.39
C LYS A 256 -9.68 -4.05 -2.93
N ARG A 257 -10.28 -3.73 -1.78
CA ARG A 257 -11.41 -4.43 -1.20
C ARG A 257 -12.61 -4.49 -2.18
N SER A 258 -12.94 -3.37 -2.81
CA SER A 258 -14.18 -3.17 -3.55
C SER A 258 -14.01 -2.97 -5.06
N ASN A 259 -12.79 -3.08 -5.59
CA ASN A 259 -12.46 -2.82 -7.02
C ASN A 259 -12.89 -1.43 -7.50
N VAL A 260 -12.70 -0.41 -6.67
CA VAL A 260 -13.06 0.97 -6.98
C VAL A 260 -11.88 1.93 -6.79
N PRO A 261 -10.70 1.66 -7.40
CA PRO A 261 -9.53 2.51 -7.20
C PRO A 261 -9.77 3.95 -7.67
N GLY A 262 -10.64 4.15 -8.66
CA GLY A 262 -11.02 5.47 -9.20
C GLY A 262 -11.89 6.31 -8.26
N MET A 263 -12.60 5.71 -7.28
CA MET A 263 -13.39 6.45 -6.30
C MET A 263 -12.55 7.26 -5.32
N ARG A 264 -11.25 6.97 -5.21
CA ARG A 264 -10.33 7.64 -4.28
C ARG A 264 -10.87 7.65 -2.84
N SER A 265 -11.22 6.48 -2.28
CA SER A 265 -11.83 6.35 -0.97
C SER A 265 -11.05 5.43 -0.04
N GLY A 266 -10.82 5.91 1.17
CA GLY A 266 -10.17 5.22 2.27
C GLY A 266 -10.22 6.06 3.53
N PHE A 267 -9.66 5.56 4.62
CA PHE A 267 -9.60 6.28 5.88
C PHE A 267 -8.33 5.94 6.67
N ALA A 268 -7.96 6.83 7.57
CA ALA A 268 -6.99 6.62 8.64
C ALA A 268 -7.73 6.42 9.96
N VAL A 269 -7.27 5.49 10.80
CA VAL A 269 -7.83 5.24 12.12
C VAL A 269 -6.73 4.89 13.12
N GLY A 270 -6.85 5.35 14.37
CA GLY A 270 -5.85 5.06 15.40
C GLY A 270 -5.89 6.01 16.59
N ASP A 271 -4.71 6.31 17.12
CA ASP A 271 -4.52 7.22 18.26
C ASP A 271 -5.23 8.57 18.03
N LYS A 272 -6.05 8.97 18.99
CA LYS A 272 -6.83 10.21 18.96
C LYS A 272 -5.96 11.45 18.73
N ASN A 273 -4.80 11.53 19.36
CA ASN A 273 -3.90 12.68 19.23
C ASN A 273 -3.29 12.75 17.83
N ILE A 274 -2.91 11.59 17.27
CA ILE A 274 -2.41 11.48 15.90
C ILE A 274 -3.50 11.90 14.91
N ILE A 275 -4.71 11.36 15.06
CA ILE A 275 -5.83 11.68 14.17
C ILE A 275 -6.19 13.16 14.26
N ASN A 276 -6.17 13.77 15.43
CA ASN A 276 -6.45 15.21 15.59
C ASN A 276 -5.40 16.10 14.91
N ASN A 277 -4.11 15.77 15.02
CA ASN A 277 -3.06 16.50 14.30
C ASN A 277 -3.19 16.30 12.78
N PHE A 278 -3.52 15.09 12.35
CA PHE A 278 -3.75 14.83 10.94
C PHE A 278 -4.98 15.59 10.39
N LYS A 279 -6.08 15.65 11.15
CA LYS A 279 -7.25 16.48 10.82
C LYS A 279 -6.88 17.94 10.62
N LYS A 280 -6.04 18.53 11.50
CA LYS A 280 -5.57 19.92 11.36
C LYS A 280 -4.87 20.15 10.01
N LEU A 281 -3.91 19.30 9.63
CA LEU A 281 -3.24 19.43 8.35
C LEU A 281 -4.25 19.31 7.19
N ARG A 282 -5.17 18.35 7.26
CA ARG A 282 -6.15 18.10 6.19
C ARG A 282 -7.10 19.25 5.92
N HIS A 283 -7.39 20.10 6.90
CA HIS A 283 -8.18 21.32 6.66
C HIS A 283 -7.51 22.28 5.67
N TYR A 284 -6.19 22.21 5.52
CA TYR A 284 -5.43 23.10 4.62
C TYR A 284 -5.06 22.44 3.28
N CYS A 285 -4.78 21.15 3.25
CA CYS A 285 -4.14 20.53 2.09
C CYS A 285 -4.98 19.46 1.37
N ALA A 286 -6.11 19.04 1.94
CA ALA A 286 -6.80 17.87 1.43
C ALA A 286 -8.08 18.19 0.66
N GLY A 287 -8.12 17.77 -0.61
CA GLY A 287 -9.37 17.61 -1.35
C GLY A 287 -10.22 16.50 -0.73
N GLN A 288 -11.49 16.80 -0.43
CA GLN A 288 -12.42 15.80 0.06
C GLN A 288 -13.13 15.09 -1.10
N GLN A 289 -13.53 13.85 -0.85
CA GLN A 289 -14.36 13.13 -1.81
C GLN A 289 -15.72 13.82 -1.94
N PRO A 290 -16.25 13.97 -3.16
CA PRO A 290 -17.61 14.45 -3.37
C PRO A 290 -18.66 13.66 -2.57
N ILE A 291 -19.72 14.32 -2.15
CA ILE A 291 -20.78 13.71 -1.32
C ILE A 291 -21.35 12.42 -1.95
N PRO A 292 -21.67 12.35 -3.27
CA PRO A 292 -22.14 11.12 -3.89
C PRO A 292 -21.17 9.96 -3.75
N ILE A 293 -19.87 10.25 -3.83
CA ILE A 293 -18.80 9.25 -3.64
C ILE A 293 -18.75 8.77 -2.19
N GLN A 294 -18.88 9.68 -1.22
CA GLN A 294 -18.93 9.32 0.19
C GLN A 294 -20.15 8.46 0.54
N LYS A 295 -21.32 8.74 -0.05
CA LYS A 295 -22.53 7.91 0.11
C LYS A 295 -22.32 6.51 -0.46
N ALA A 296 -21.72 6.38 -1.65
CA ALA A 296 -21.36 5.09 -2.23
C ALA A 296 -20.30 4.35 -1.38
N ALA A 297 -19.32 5.06 -0.83
CA ALA A 297 -18.32 4.49 0.08
C ALA A 297 -18.96 3.97 1.37
N THR A 298 -19.93 4.68 1.93
CA THR A 298 -20.73 4.23 3.10
C THR A 298 -21.37 2.88 2.82
N ALA A 299 -22.04 2.74 1.68
CA ALA A 299 -22.66 1.47 1.30
C ALA A 299 -21.63 0.34 1.09
N LEU A 300 -20.47 0.65 0.50
CA LEU A 300 -19.39 -0.32 0.31
C LEU A 300 -18.80 -0.82 1.63
N TRP A 301 -18.63 0.04 2.64
CA TRP A 301 -18.16 -0.38 3.97
C TRP A 301 -19.21 -1.19 4.74
N ASN A 302 -20.50 -0.97 4.48
CA ASN A 302 -21.58 -1.73 5.10
C ASN A 302 -21.86 -3.09 4.42
N ASP A 303 -21.40 -3.30 3.17
CA ASP A 303 -21.58 -4.56 2.45
C ASP A 303 -20.30 -5.41 2.42
N ASP A 304 -20.35 -6.56 3.06
CA ASP A 304 -19.25 -7.53 3.05
C ASP A 304 -19.40 -8.59 1.94
N THR A 305 -20.59 -8.68 1.31
CA THR A 305 -20.89 -9.69 0.27
C THR A 305 -20.05 -9.46 -0.99
N HIS A 306 -19.99 -8.22 -1.49
CA HIS A 306 -19.17 -7.92 -2.67
C HIS A 306 -17.68 -8.12 -2.40
N ALA A 307 -17.19 -7.81 -1.18
CA ALA A 307 -15.81 -8.01 -0.79
C ALA A 307 -15.47 -9.52 -0.73
N LYS A 308 -16.35 -10.35 -0.16
CA LYS A 308 -16.23 -11.82 -0.19
C LYS A 308 -16.16 -12.35 -1.62
N ASN A 309 -17.05 -11.90 -2.50
CA ASN A 309 -17.09 -12.31 -3.91
C ASN A 309 -15.81 -11.87 -4.66
N ASN A 310 -15.29 -10.67 -4.36
CA ASN A 310 -14.03 -10.20 -4.92
C ASN A 310 -12.86 -11.08 -4.44
N ARG A 311 -12.76 -11.36 -3.15
CA ARG A 311 -11.73 -12.23 -2.56
C ARG A 311 -11.73 -13.63 -3.17
N LEU A 312 -12.88 -14.24 -3.41
CA LEU A 312 -12.98 -15.56 -4.06
C LEU A 312 -12.33 -15.58 -5.46
N LYS A 313 -12.45 -14.50 -6.23
CA LYS A 313 -11.76 -14.38 -7.54
C LYS A 313 -10.24 -14.39 -7.38
N TYR A 314 -9.71 -13.67 -6.40
CA TYR A 314 -8.26 -13.67 -6.11
C TYR A 314 -7.81 -15.02 -5.57
N LYS A 315 -8.56 -15.65 -4.67
CA LYS A 315 -8.28 -17.02 -4.19
C LYS A 315 -8.13 -18.00 -5.35
N ARG A 316 -9.02 -17.94 -6.34
CA ARG A 316 -8.94 -18.79 -7.55
C ARG A 316 -7.67 -18.52 -8.34
N LYS A 317 -7.27 -17.28 -8.52
CA LYS A 317 -6.04 -16.90 -9.23
C LYS A 317 -4.78 -17.41 -8.50
N PHE A 318 -4.75 -17.32 -7.17
CA PHE A 318 -3.67 -17.89 -6.37
C PHE A 318 -3.57 -19.43 -6.50
N GLN A 319 -4.71 -20.13 -6.53
CA GLN A 319 -4.74 -21.57 -6.77
C GLN A 319 -4.16 -21.94 -8.14
N ILE A 320 -4.51 -21.15 -9.17
CA ILE A 320 -3.96 -21.30 -10.52
C ILE A 320 -2.43 -21.07 -10.50
N ALA A 321 -1.97 -20.01 -9.84
CA ALA A 321 -0.54 -19.75 -9.71
C ALA A 321 0.18 -20.91 -9.02
N LYS A 322 -0.37 -21.43 -7.91
CA LYS A 322 0.16 -22.61 -7.19
C LYS A 322 0.27 -23.84 -8.10
N SER A 323 -0.76 -24.12 -8.91
CA SER A 323 -0.72 -25.28 -9.82
C SER A 323 0.32 -25.14 -10.93
N ILE A 324 0.59 -23.91 -11.40
CA ILE A 324 1.55 -23.64 -12.47
C ILE A 324 2.99 -23.62 -11.95
N PHE A 325 3.27 -22.84 -10.90
CA PHE A 325 4.64 -22.62 -10.43
C PHE A 325 5.12 -23.69 -9.46
N LYS A 326 4.22 -24.34 -8.72
CA LYS A 326 4.55 -25.36 -7.68
C LYS A 326 5.63 -24.80 -6.73
N ASN A 327 6.83 -25.40 -6.75
CA ASN A 327 7.97 -25.00 -5.90
C ASN A 327 9.07 -24.26 -6.70
N LYS A 328 8.79 -23.90 -7.98
CA LYS A 328 9.79 -23.26 -8.85
C LYS A 328 9.81 -21.75 -8.65
N TYR A 329 10.92 -21.13 -9.00
CA TYR A 329 11.14 -19.67 -8.98
C TYR A 329 10.87 -19.01 -7.61
N GLY A 330 11.12 -19.77 -6.53
CA GLY A 330 10.86 -19.28 -5.18
C GLY A 330 9.38 -19.00 -4.88
N PHE A 331 8.47 -19.62 -5.62
CA PHE A 331 7.04 -19.46 -5.39
C PHE A 331 6.63 -19.92 -4.00
N TYR A 332 5.88 -19.09 -3.31
CA TYR A 332 5.15 -19.40 -2.07
C TYR A 332 3.73 -18.85 -2.17
N MET A 333 2.82 -19.37 -1.35
CA MET A 333 1.46 -18.84 -1.26
C MET A 333 1.46 -17.59 -0.36
N PRO A 334 1.16 -16.40 -0.90
CA PRO A 334 1.10 -15.19 -0.08
C PRO A 334 0.00 -15.27 1.00
N ASN A 335 0.21 -14.58 2.13
CA ASN A 335 -0.83 -14.45 3.16
C ASN A 335 -1.96 -13.51 2.71
N GLY A 336 -1.63 -12.48 1.90
CA GLY A 336 -2.60 -11.52 1.41
C GLY A 336 -2.12 -10.68 0.23
N GLY A 337 -2.92 -9.70 -0.15
CA GLY A 337 -2.68 -8.92 -1.37
C GLY A 337 -3.08 -9.69 -2.63
N PHE A 338 -2.52 -9.29 -3.77
CA PHE A 338 -2.75 -9.94 -5.06
C PHE A 338 -1.48 -9.99 -5.92
N TYR A 339 -0.32 -10.09 -5.27
CA TYR A 339 0.96 -10.15 -5.95
C TYR A 339 1.59 -11.55 -5.83
N LEU A 340 2.38 -11.90 -6.84
CA LEU A 340 3.41 -12.92 -6.75
C LEU A 340 4.77 -12.22 -6.81
N TRP A 341 5.68 -12.68 -5.96
CA TRP A 341 7.06 -12.23 -5.88
C TRP A 341 7.96 -13.40 -6.24
N LEU A 342 8.43 -13.45 -7.48
CA LEU A 342 9.14 -14.60 -8.03
C LEU A 342 10.62 -14.29 -8.27
N ASN A 343 11.50 -15.16 -7.81
CA ASN A 343 12.91 -15.12 -8.12
C ASN A 343 13.15 -15.75 -9.50
N VAL A 344 13.60 -14.94 -10.44
CA VAL A 344 13.81 -15.31 -11.85
C VAL A 344 15.27 -15.12 -12.30
N GLY A 345 16.18 -14.87 -11.33
CA GLY A 345 17.60 -14.60 -11.58
C GLY A 345 17.86 -13.17 -12.01
N GLU A 346 17.32 -12.73 -13.15
CA GLU A 346 17.55 -11.40 -13.73
C GLU A 346 16.23 -10.69 -14.06
N GLY A 347 15.64 -10.00 -13.07
CA GLY A 347 14.28 -9.43 -13.16
C GLY A 347 14.06 -8.51 -14.36
N GLU A 348 14.98 -7.58 -14.65
CA GLU A 348 14.86 -6.67 -15.79
C GLU A 348 14.99 -7.39 -17.13
N LYS A 349 15.91 -8.34 -17.25
CA LYS A 349 16.10 -9.15 -18.46
C LYS A 349 14.85 -9.97 -18.79
N ILE A 350 14.32 -10.68 -17.78
CA ILE A 350 13.09 -11.46 -17.94
C ILE A 350 11.90 -10.55 -18.27
N THR A 351 11.80 -9.38 -17.67
CA THR A 351 10.75 -8.39 -18.01
C THR A 351 10.81 -7.97 -19.49
N LYS A 352 12.01 -7.70 -20.01
CA LYS A 352 12.21 -7.39 -21.46
C LYS A 352 11.80 -8.57 -22.36
N ILE A 353 12.19 -9.79 -22.01
CA ILE A 353 11.86 -11.02 -22.77
C ILE A 353 10.35 -11.26 -22.79
N LEU A 354 9.69 -11.15 -21.64
CA LEU A 354 8.23 -11.31 -21.53
C LEU A 354 7.48 -10.26 -22.38
N TRP A 355 7.95 -9.02 -22.38
CA TRP A 355 7.37 -7.96 -23.20
C TRP A 355 7.59 -8.20 -24.68
N ASN A 356 8.83 -8.50 -25.10
CA ASN A 356 9.20 -8.77 -26.48
C ASN A 356 8.43 -9.97 -27.07
N LYS A 357 8.44 -11.12 -26.38
CA LYS A 357 7.89 -12.38 -26.93
C LYS A 357 6.38 -12.54 -26.75
N LYS A 358 5.82 -12.00 -25.67
CA LYS A 358 4.44 -12.29 -25.25
C LYS A 358 3.58 -11.07 -24.99
N LYS A 359 4.12 -9.86 -25.08
CA LYS A 359 3.44 -8.59 -24.73
C LYS A 359 2.89 -8.62 -23.28
N ILE A 360 3.63 -9.32 -22.38
CA ILE A 360 3.34 -9.41 -20.96
C ILE A 360 4.24 -8.43 -20.20
N LYS A 361 3.61 -7.50 -19.44
CA LYS A 361 4.31 -6.47 -18.69
C LYS A 361 4.27 -6.77 -17.20
N VAL A 362 5.43 -7.08 -16.60
CA VAL A 362 5.61 -7.30 -15.16
C VAL A 362 6.47 -6.20 -14.56
N MET A 363 6.64 -6.15 -13.24
CA MET A 363 7.45 -5.14 -12.58
C MET A 363 8.76 -5.76 -12.07
N PRO A 364 9.95 -5.29 -12.54
CA PRO A 364 11.23 -5.72 -11.98
C PRO A 364 11.34 -5.36 -10.49
N GLY A 365 11.93 -6.25 -9.71
CA GLY A 365 12.10 -6.04 -8.27
C GLY A 365 13.02 -4.87 -7.94
N SER A 366 14.06 -4.65 -8.76
CA SER A 366 14.98 -3.51 -8.66
C SER A 366 14.30 -2.13 -8.69
N TYR A 367 13.04 -2.05 -9.17
CA TYR A 367 12.28 -0.80 -9.20
C TYR A 367 11.42 -0.57 -7.95
N LEU A 368 11.32 -1.58 -7.11
CA LEU A 368 10.54 -1.53 -5.86
C LEU A 368 11.44 -1.57 -4.62
N SER A 369 12.75 -1.68 -4.79
CA SER A 369 13.69 -1.94 -3.71
C SER A 369 15.03 -1.26 -3.95
N LYS A 370 15.78 -1.05 -2.88
CA LYS A 370 17.20 -0.66 -2.87
C LYS A 370 18.14 -1.87 -2.68
N LEU A 371 17.58 -3.04 -2.34
CA LEU A 371 18.35 -4.26 -2.11
C LEU A 371 18.88 -4.85 -3.42
N GLU A 372 20.15 -5.23 -3.45
CA GLU A 372 20.76 -5.95 -4.58
C GLU A 372 20.03 -7.28 -4.87
N SER A 373 19.64 -8.01 -3.83
CA SER A 373 18.89 -9.26 -3.96
C SER A 373 17.57 -9.11 -4.71
N SER A 374 16.96 -7.94 -4.67
CA SER A 374 15.70 -7.67 -5.38
C SER A 374 15.84 -7.59 -6.90
N LYS A 375 17.07 -7.45 -7.43
CA LYS A 375 17.36 -7.50 -8.87
C LYS A 375 16.97 -8.84 -9.51
N SER A 376 17.02 -9.92 -8.73
CA SER A 376 16.65 -11.26 -9.20
C SER A 376 15.13 -11.49 -9.25
N TYR A 377 14.33 -10.57 -8.74
CA TYR A 377 12.88 -10.77 -8.61
C TYR A 377 12.06 -10.01 -9.67
N ILE A 378 10.86 -10.55 -9.91
CA ILE A 378 9.76 -9.83 -10.58
C ILE A 378 8.51 -9.86 -9.71
N ARG A 379 7.73 -8.76 -9.73
CA ARG A 379 6.39 -8.72 -9.17
C ARG A 379 5.35 -8.90 -10.26
N ILE A 380 4.41 -9.82 -10.04
CA ILE A 380 3.26 -10.08 -10.92
C ILE A 380 1.98 -9.71 -10.18
N ALA A 381 1.20 -8.76 -10.70
CA ALA A 381 -0.09 -8.38 -10.13
C ALA A 381 -1.22 -9.23 -10.76
N LEU A 382 -1.94 -10.00 -9.95
CA LEU A 382 -3.03 -10.89 -10.38
C LEU A 382 -4.35 -10.12 -10.62
N VAL A 383 -4.30 -9.00 -11.32
CA VAL A 383 -5.41 -8.04 -11.45
C VAL A 383 -6.34 -8.29 -12.63
N LEU A 384 -5.89 -9.02 -13.65
CA LEU A 384 -6.67 -9.33 -14.85
C LEU A 384 -7.82 -10.31 -14.56
N SER A 385 -8.66 -10.61 -15.55
CA SER A 385 -9.66 -11.68 -15.46
C SER A 385 -9.00 -13.03 -15.13
N ILE A 386 -9.76 -14.00 -14.60
CA ILE A 386 -9.22 -15.35 -14.32
C ILE A 386 -8.64 -15.98 -15.59
N LYS A 387 -9.32 -15.86 -16.74
CA LYS A 387 -8.86 -16.39 -18.03
C LYS A 387 -7.54 -15.75 -18.47
N GLU A 388 -7.47 -14.42 -18.50
CA GLU A 388 -6.26 -13.69 -18.90
C GLU A 388 -5.10 -13.93 -17.93
N THR A 389 -5.38 -13.99 -16.61
CA THR A 389 -4.37 -14.34 -15.60
C THR A 389 -3.81 -15.73 -15.84
N THR A 390 -4.67 -16.72 -16.14
CA THR A 390 -4.22 -18.09 -16.42
C THR A 390 -3.30 -18.16 -17.65
N ILE A 391 -3.69 -17.47 -18.71
CA ILE A 391 -2.88 -17.38 -19.94
C ILE A 391 -1.53 -16.74 -19.63
N ALA A 392 -1.54 -15.59 -18.95
CA ALA A 392 -0.31 -14.86 -18.61
C ALA A 392 0.64 -15.71 -17.75
N LEU A 393 0.14 -16.37 -16.70
CA LEU A 393 0.98 -17.18 -15.81
C LEU A 393 1.57 -18.41 -16.51
N LYS A 394 0.83 -19.07 -17.40
CA LYS A 394 1.36 -20.18 -18.23
C LYS A 394 2.46 -19.69 -19.18
N GLU A 395 2.25 -18.55 -19.85
CA GLU A 395 3.25 -17.99 -20.75
C GLU A 395 4.52 -17.52 -20.01
N ILE A 396 4.35 -16.93 -18.80
CA ILE A 396 5.48 -16.57 -17.94
C ILE A 396 6.26 -17.84 -17.57
N TYR A 397 5.57 -18.90 -17.11
CA TYR A 397 6.22 -20.17 -16.76
C TYR A 397 6.99 -20.75 -17.96
N ASN A 398 6.38 -20.79 -19.16
CA ASN A 398 7.01 -21.29 -20.36
C ASN A 398 8.26 -20.50 -20.80
N ILE A 399 8.26 -19.19 -20.55
CA ILE A 399 9.45 -18.38 -20.77
C ILE A 399 10.52 -18.71 -19.73
N LEU A 400 10.17 -18.69 -18.44
CA LEU A 400 11.12 -18.96 -17.35
C LEU A 400 11.75 -20.35 -17.44
N SER A 401 11.05 -21.37 -17.98
CA SER A 401 11.60 -22.70 -18.14
C SER A 401 12.62 -22.84 -19.26
N LYS A 402 12.80 -21.81 -20.10
CA LYS A 402 13.76 -21.77 -21.22
C LYS A 402 15.02 -20.95 -20.93
N TYR A 403 15.01 -20.22 -19.82
CA TYR A 403 16.09 -19.34 -19.38
C TYR A 403 16.52 -19.65 -17.95
#